data_c5f9b6ffb9560055866e3b32a5f702fc
#
_entry.id   c5f9b6ffb9560055866e3b32a5f702fc
#
_cell.length_a   1.000
_cell.length_b   1.000
_cell.length_c   1.000
_cell.angle_alpha   90.00
_cell.angle_beta   90.00
_cell.angle_gamma   90.00
#
_symmetry.space_group_name_H-M   'P 1'
#
loop_
_entity.id
_entity.type
_entity.pdbx_description
1 polymer ?
#
loop_
_entity_poly.entity_id
_entity_poly.type
_entity_poly.pdbx_seq_one_letter_code
_entity_poly.pdbx_strand_id
1 'polypeptide(L)'
;MVALLTTIIANFFSGAVIYGATQRFRGGDPTVKTSISGAVRKFRPLALFSLMMVTVGLVLQFLEERLPLAGRIATYFFDAAWNIANVFAIPVIVLSETNVQPVQATKQSVQIIKKVWGEGIVASLGVGVIAAITYFVYAFTFIVAGSVA
;
A
#
# COMPACT_ATOMS: atom_id res chain seq x y z
N MET A 1 11.87 -17.61 2.60
CA MET A 1 10.87 -18.58 2.13
C MET A 1 9.58 -18.47 2.93
N VAL A 2 9.62 -18.44 4.25
CA VAL A 2 8.43 -18.31 5.12
C VAL A 2 7.62 -17.04 4.79
N ALA A 3 8.26 -15.88 4.70
CA ALA A 3 7.59 -14.60 4.39
C ALA A 3 6.79 -14.65 3.07
N LEU A 4 7.35 -15.23 2.00
CA LEU A 4 6.65 -15.36 0.74
C LEU A 4 5.40 -16.25 0.85
N LEU A 5 5.52 -17.40 1.51
CA LEU A 5 4.38 -18.30 1.72
C LEU A 5 3.28 -17.63 2.55
N THR A 6 3.66 -16.95 3.64
CA THR A 6 2.72 -16.21 4.49
C THR A 6 2.01 -15.11 3.69
N THR A 7 2.74 -14.35 2.88
CA THR A 7 2.17 -13.27 2.06
C THR A 7 1.23 -13.83 0.98
N ILE A 8 1.57 -14.95 0.32
CA ILE A 8 0.70 -15.60 -0.66
C ILE A 8 -0.60 -16.04 0.01
N ILE A 9 -0.51 -16.70 1.18
CA ILE A 9 -1.68 -17.17 1.92
C ILE A 9 -2.55 -15.98 2.35
N ALA A 10 -1.96 -14.94 2.93
CA ALA A 10 -2.68 -13.75 3.37
C ALA A 10 -3.39 -13.05 2.19
N ASN A 11 -2.70 -12.83 1.08
CA ASN A 11 -3.28 -12.21 -0.11
C ASN A 11 -4.37 -13.08 -0.76
N PHE A 12 -4.22 -14.40 -0.72
CA PHE A 12 -5.22 -15.33 -1.22
C PHE A 12 -6.52 -15.24 -0.40
N PHE A 13 -6.44 -15.30 0.94
CA PHE A 13 -7.62 -15.18 1.80
C PHE A 13 -8.23 -13.79 1.73
N SER A 14 -7.43 -12.72 1.67
CA SER A 14 -7.93 -11.36 1.42
C SER A 14 -8.71 -11.29 0.10
N GLY A 15 -8.19 -11.91 -0.95
CA GLY A 15 -8.87 -12.01 -2.24
C GLY A 15 -10.19 -12.77 -2.15
N ALA A 16 -10.25 -13.87 -1.39
CA ALA A 16 -11.48 -14.64 -1.18
C ALA A 16 -12.54 -13.81 -0.45
N VAL A 17 -12.15 -13.08 0.60
CA VAL A 17 -13.06 -12.20 1.36
C VAL A 17 -13.60 -11.08 0.45
N ILE A 18 -12.73 -10.42 -0.33
CA ILE A 18 -13.12 -9.36 -1.26
C ILE A 18 -14.11 -9.87 -2.30
N TYR A 19 -13.86 -11.05 -2.87
CA TYR A 19 -14.76 -11.66 -3.84
C TYR A 19 -16.13 -11.96 -3.23
N GLY A 20 -16.17 -12.56 -2.04
CA GLY A 20 -17.42 -12.84 -1.31
C GLY A 20 -18.18 -11.56 -0.95
N ALA A 21 -17.49 -10.57 -0.40
CA ALA A 21 -18.09 -9.27 -0.06
C ALA A 21 -18.71 -8.60 -1.30
N THR A 22 -18.00 -8.60 -2.43
CA THR A 22 -18.52 -8.03 -3.68
C THR A 22 -19.77 -8.75 -4.18
N GLN A 23 -19.82 -10.09 -4.07
CA GLN A 23 -21.03 -10.83 -4.41
C GLN A 23 -22.21 -10.47 -3.51
N ARG A 24 -21.96 -10.28 -2.20
CA ARG A 24 -23.00 -9.83 -1.26
C ARG A 24 -23.52 -8.45 -1.60
N PHE A 25 -22.66 -7.50 -1.94
CA PHE A 25 -23.07 -6.16 -2.38
C PHE A 25 -23.88 -6.17 -3.68
N ARG A 26 -23.71 -7.16 -4.54
CA ARG A 26 -24.50 -7.36 -5.75
C ARG A 26 -25.83 -8.11 -5.52
N GLY A 27 -26.20 -8.34 -4.25
CA GLY A 27 -27.45 -9.02 -3.88
C GLY A 27 -27.39 -10.54 -3.92
N GLY A 28 -26.21 -11.14 -4.10
CA GLY A 28 -26.00 -12.57 -4.05
C GLY A 28 -25.84 -13.08 -2.61
N ASP A 29 -25.85 -14.40 -2.45
CA ASP A 29 -25.57 -15.08 -1.18
C ASP A 29 -24.27 -15.90 -1.28
N PRO A 30 -23.12 -15.27 -1.04
CA PRO A 30 -21.82 -15.93 -1.18
C PRO A 30 -21.61 -16.94 -0.04
N THR A 31 -21.22 -18.15 -0.41
CA THR A 31 -20.72 -19.15 0.53
C THR A 31 -19.20 -19.07 0.64
N VAL A 32 -18.62 -19.65 1.69
CA VAL A 32 -17.16 -19.79 1.82
C VAL A 32 -16.57 -20.48 0.59
N LYS A 33 -17.26 -21.53 0.09
CA LYS A 33 -16.84 -22.29 -1.09
C LYS A 33 -16.78 -21.40 -2.35
N THR A 34 -17.81 -20.59 -2.59
CA THR A 34 -17.86 -19.69 -3.77
C THR A 34 -16.81 -18.59 -3.67
N SER A 35 -16.58 -18.05 -2.47
CA SER A 35 -15.55 -17.03 -2.21
C SER A 35 -14.15 -17.56 -2.48
N ILE A 36 -13.82 -18.74 -1.94
CA ILE A 36 -12.53 -19.40 -2.20
C ILE A 36 -12.37 -19.74 -3.68
N SER A 37 -13.41 -20.27 -4.35
CA SER A 37 -13.37 -20.59 -5.78
C SER A 37 -13.07 -19.33 -6.63
N GLY A 38 -13.61 -18.16 -6.25
CA GLY A 38 -13.30 -16.89 -6.90
C GLY A 38 -11.82 -16.52 -6.77
N ALA A 39 -11.24 -16.68 -5.58
CA ALA A 39 -9.82 -16.41 -5.35
C ALA A 39 -8.90 -17.42 -6.08
N VAL A 40 -9.28 -18.70 -6.13
CA VAL A 40 -8.53 -19.75 -6.85
C VAL A 40 -8.38 -19.40 -8.32
N ARG A 41 -9.41 -18.87 -8.97
CA ARG A 41 -9.35 -18.41 -10.37
C ARG A 41 -8.32 -17.31 -10.60
N LYS A 42 -8.00 -16.55 -9.56
CA LYS A 42 -7.03 -15.45 -9.56
C LYS A 42 -5.74 -15.77 -8.80
N PHE A 43 -5.51 -17.06 -8.51
CA PHE A 43 -4.35 -17.48 -7.73
C PHE A 43 -3.02 -17.04 -8.35
N ARG A 44 -2.86 -17.23 -9.67
CA ARG A 44 -1.62 -16.86 -10.38
C ARG A 44 -1.29 -15.36 -10.26
N PRO A 45 -2.17 -14.42 -10.61
CA PRO A 45 -1.87 -13.01 -10.42
C PRO A 45 -1.71 -12.61 -8.95
N LEU A 46 -2.43 -13.22 -7.99
CA LEU A 46 -2.24 -13.00 -6.57
C LEU A 46 -0.86 -13.48 -6.09
N ALA A 47 -0.41 -14.65 -6.54
CA ALA A 47 0.91 -15.17 -6.20
C ALA A 47 2.04 -14.29 -6.77
N LEU A 48 1.92 -13.85 -8.02
CA LEU A 48 2.87 -12.93 -8.65
C LEU A 48 2.89 -11.56 -7.94
N PHE A 49 1.74 -11.06 -7.52
CA PHE A 49 1.65 -9.84 -6.72
C PHE A 49 2.33 -10.01 -5.36
N SER A 50 2.12 -11.14 -4.68
CA SER A 50 2.79 -11.47 -3.42
C SER A 50 4.31 -11.54 -3.59
N LEU A 51 4.79 -12.13 -4.68
CA LEU A 51 6.21 -12.18 -5.01
C LEU A 51 6.78 -10.77 -5.19
N MET A 52 6.09 -9.92 -5.93
CA MET A 52 6.49 -8.51 -6.11
C MET A 52 6.56 -7.78 -4.78
N MET A 53 5.54 -7.92 -3.91
CA MET A 53 5.50 -7.27 -2.60
C MET A 53 6.66 -7.70 -1.70
N VAL A 54 6.93 -9.00 -1.63
CA VAL A 54 8.05 -9.54 -0.84
C VAL A 54 9.39 -9.08 -1.40
N THR A 55 9.55 -9.08 -2.73
CA THR A 55 10.80 -8.63 -3.36
C THR A 55 11.08 -7.16 -3.05
N VAL A 56 10.10 -6.28 -3.20
CA VAL A 56 10.26 -4.86 -2.87
C VAL A 56 10.56 -4.69 -1.38
N GLY A 57 9.84 -5.39 -0.50
CA GLY A 57 10.10 -5.34 0.95
C GLY A 57 11.53 -5.77 1.32
N LEU A 58 12.05 -6.85 0.73
CA LEU A 58 13.43 -7.29 0.95
C LEU A 58 14.47 -6.28 0.43
N VAL A 59 14.21 -5.66 -0.72
CA VAL A 59 15.10 -4.61 -1.26
C VAL A 59 15.11 -3.40 -0.33
N LEU A 60 13.96 -2.96 0.17
CA LEU A 60 13.86 -1.85 1.11
C LEU A 60 14.57 -2.16 2.42
N GLN A 61 14.37 -3.35 2.98
CA GLN A 61 15.07 -3.80 4.19
C GLN A 61 16.59 -3.80 4.00
N PHE A 62 17.08 -4.34 2.88
CA PHE A 62 18.49 -4.34 2.56
C PHE A 62 19.07 -2.93 2.44
N LEU A 63 18.33 -1.99 1.84
CA LEU A 63 18.72 -0.59 1.75
C LEU A 63 18.75 0.08 3.12
N GLU A 64 17.74 -0.19 3.97
CA GLU A 64 17.65 0.37 5.32
C GLU A 64 18.86 -0.04 6.18
N GLU A 65 19.30 -1.30 6.09
CA GLU A 65 20.46 -1.79 6.83
C GLU A 65 21.79 -1.16 6.38
N ARG A 66 21.88 -0.70 5.15
CA ARG A 66 23.11 -0.18 4.54
C ARG A 66 23.22 1.34 4.54
N LEU A 67 22.10 2.05 4.66
CA LEU A 67 22.07 3.49 4.53
C LEU A 67 22.29 4.22 5.88
N PRO A 68 22.92 5.41 5.86
CA PRO A 68 22.99 6.27 7.03
C PRO A 68 21.58 6.75 7.45
N LEU A 69 21.45 7.39 8.61
CA LEU A 69 20.16 7.78 9.21
C LEU A 69 19.21 8.50 8.22
N ALA A 70 19.74 9.43 7.43
CA ALA A 70 18.94 10.14 6.43
C ALA A 70 18.36 9.20 5.36
N GLY A 71 19.12 8.18 4.94
CA GLY A 71 18.65 7.18 4.00
C GLY A 71 17.57 6.27 4.59
N ARG A 72 17.67 5.92 5.88
CA ARG A 72 16.62 5.13 6.58
C ARG A 72 15.30 5.88 6.65
N ILE A 73 15.33 7.20 6.87
CA ILE A 73 14.12 8.03 6.83
C ILE A 73 13.50 8.00 5.45
N ALA A 74 14.31 8.11 4.39
CA ALA A 74 13.83 8.05 3.01
C ALA A 74 13.21 6.68 2.67
N THR A 75 13.83 5.56 3.10
CA THR A 75 13.26 4.21 2.90
C THR A 75 11.95 4.01 3.64
N TYR A 76 11.80 4.55 4.84
CA TYR A 76 10.53 4.51 5.58
C TYR A 76 9.39 5.22 4.84
N PHE A 77 9.64 6.42 4.31
CA PHE A 77 8.64 7.12 3.50
C PHE A 77 8.31 6.40 2.20
N PHE A 78 9.31 5.78 1.57
CA PHE A 78 9.07 4.99 0.37
C PHE A 78 8.24 3.74 0.67
N ASP A 79 8.52 3.03 1.77
CA ASP A 79 7.73 1.88 2.20
C ASP A 79 6.27 2.26 2.48
N ALA A 80 6.06 3.35 3.21
CA ALA A 80 4.71 3.85 3.47
C ALA A 80 3.96 4.21 2.16
N ALA A 81 4.61 4.92 1.23
CA ALA A 81 4.04 5.26 -0.06
C ALA A 81 3.75 4.01 -0.91
N TRP A 82 4.64 3.02 -0.88
CA TRP A 82 4.46 1.74 -1.56
C TRP A 82 3.26 0.97 -1.01
N ASN A 83 3.13 0.89 0.30
CA ASN A 83 2.00 0.22 0.94
C ASN A 83 0.68 0.92 0.59
N ILE A 84 0.61 2.25 0.65
CA ILE A 84 -0.56 3.02 0.22
C ILE A 84 -0.87 2.75 -1.25
N ALA A 85 0.12 2.80 -2.13
CA ALA A 85 -0.07 2.57 -3.57
C ALA A 85 -0.69 1.20 -3.88
N ASN A 86 -0.51 0.20 -3.01
CA ASN A 86 -0.99 -1.16 -3.21
C ASN A 86 -2.28 -1.51 -2.44
N VAL A 87 -2.89 -0.57 -1.70
CA VAL A 87 -4.10 -0.81 -0.90
C VAL A 87 -5.23 -1.45 -1.71
N PHE A 88 -5.46 -0.99 -2.94
CA PHE A 88 -6.52 -1.51 -3.82
C PHE A 88 -6.01 -2.53 -4.84
N ALA A 89 -4.75 -2.96 -4.80
CA ALA A 89 -4.21 -3.88 -5.80
C ALA A 89 -4.89 -5.26 -5.75
N ILE A 90 -5.14 -5.81 -4.55
CA ILE A 90 -5.84 -7.09 -4.40
C ILE A 90 -7.29 -7.01 -4.91
N PRO A 91 -8.12 -6.01 -4.53
CA PRO A 91 -9.42 -5.79 -5.14
C PRO A 91 -9.37 -5.71 -6.67
N VAL A 92 -8.43 -4.96 -7.23
CA VAL A 92 -8.24 -4.85 -8.68
C VAL A 92 -7.95 -6.20 -9.32
N ILE A 93 -7.05 -7.01 -8.75
CA ILE A 93 -6.71 -8.34 -9.28
C ILE A 93 -7.91 -9.27 -9.25
N VAL A 94 -8.65 -9.30 -8.13
CA VAL A 94 -9.72 -10.27 -7.89
C VAL A 94 -10.97 -9.93 -8.69
N LEU A 95 -11.30 -8.64 -8.81
CA LEU A 95 -12.54 -8.17 -9.43
C LEU A 95 -12.41 -7.92 -10.93
N SER A 96 -11.20 -7.86 -11.48
CA SER A 96 -10.97 -7.74 -12.91
C SER A 96 -11.43 -8.98 -13.66
N GLU A 97 -12.07 -8.82 -14.81
CA GLU A 97 -12.44 -9.93 -15.69
C GLU A 97 -11.21 -10.62 -16.29
N THR A 98 -10.17 -9.85 -16.59
CA THR A 98 -8.89 -10.33 -17.15
C THR A 98 -7.85 -10.61 -16.04
N ASN A 99 -6.79 -11.34 -16.41
CA ASN A 99 -5.65 -11.54 -15.51
C ASN A 99 -4.74 -10.31 -15.52
N VAL A 100 -4.97 -9.41 -14.57
CA VAL A 100 -4.18 -8.19 -14.42
C VAL A 100 -2.80 -8.51 -13.87
N GLN A 101 -1.77 -7.97 -14.49
CA GLN A 101 -0.38 -8.10 -14.03
C GLN A 101 -0.18 -7.27 -12.74
N PRO A 102 0.74 -7.67 -11.82
CA PRO A 102 0.97 -6.98 -10.55
C PRO A 102 1.22 -5.47 -10.71
N VAL A 103 2.07 -5.08 -11.65
CA VAL A 103 2.40 -3.67 -11.92
C VAL A 103 1.17 -2.88 -12.40
N GLN A 104 0.32 -3.51 -13.22
CA GLN A 104 -0.92 -2.89 -13.68
C GLN A 104 -1.93 -2.74 -12.53
N ALA A 105 -2.01 -3.73 -11.64
CA ALA A 105 -2.84 -3.67 -10.44
C ALA A 105 -2.42 -2.51 -9.53
N THR A 106 -1.11 -2.33 -9.30
CA THR A 106 -0.58 -1.18 -8.54
C THR A 106 -0.91 0.15 -9.22
N LYS A 107 -0.75 0.26 -10.54
CA LYS A 107 -1.11 1.49 -11.28
C LYS A 107 -2.60 1.81 -11.16
N GLN A 108 -3.46 0.82 -11.31
CA GLN A 108 -4.92 0.99 -11.16
C GLN A 108 -5.29 1.34 -9.71
N SER A 109 -4.64 0.71 -8.72
CA SER A 109 -4.80 1.06 -7.31
C SER A 109 -4.50 2.55 -7.06
N VAL A 110 -3.37 3.06 -7.56
CA VAL A 110 -3.01 4.48 -7.46
C VAL A 110 -4.05 5.39 -8.14
N GLN A 111 -4.59 4.99 -9.29
CA GLN A 111 -5.64 5.76 -9.96
C GLN A 111 -6.93 5.81 -9.14
N ILE A 112 -7.32 4.70 -8.51
CA ILE A 112 -8.47 4.65 -7.61
C ILE A 112 -8.25 5.58 -6.40
N ILE A 113 -7.08 5.52 -5.77
CA ILE A 113 -6.72 6.39 -4.65
C ILE A 113 -6.81 7.86 -5.05
N LYS A 114 -6.21 8.22 -6.20
CA LYS A 114 -6.27 9.59 -6.71
C LYS A 114 -7.70 10.07 -6.98
N LYS A 115 -8.55 9.20 -7.50
CA LYS A 115 -9.94 9.54 -7.83
C LYS A 115 -10.82 9.69 -6.59
N VAL A 116 -10.60 8.84 -5.58
CA VAL A 116 -11.48 8.78 -4.40
C VAL A 116 -10.98 9.70 -3.28
N TRP A 117 -9.66 9.76 -3.10
CA TRP A 117 -9.03 10.43 -1.95
C TRP A 117 -8.07 11.56 -2.36
N GLY A 118 -7.89 11.77 -3.67
CA GLY A 118 -6.86 12.69 -4.18
C GLY A 118 -6.94 14.08 -3.56
N GLU A 119 -8.12 14.66 -3.45
CA GLU A 119 -8.31 15.98 -2.84
C GLU A 119 -8.03 15.95 -1.33
N GLY A 120 -8.50 14.93 -0.62
CA GLY A 120 -8.26 14.77 0.82
C GLY A 120 -6.81 14.52 1.16
N ILE A 121 -6.10 13.69 0.37
CA ILE A 121 -4.67 13.41 0.56
C ILE A 121 -3.84 14.66 0.26
N VAL A 122 -4.13 15.37 -0.83
CA VAL A 122 -3.43 16.61 -1.18
C VAL A 122 -3.64 17.67 -0.12
N ALA A 123 -4.88 17.83 0.37
CA ALA A 123 -5.18 18.76 1.45
C ALA A 123 -4.44 18.39 2.75
N SER A 124 -4.46 17.12 3.14
CA SER A 124 -3.79 16.63 4.36
C SER A 124 -2.27 16.77 4.29
N LEU A 125 -1.68 16.44 3.14
CA LEU A 125 -0.24 16.63 2.92
C LEU A 125 0.13 18.12 2.90
N GLY A 126 -0.70 18.97 2.29
CA GLY A 126 -0.51 20.41 2.28
C GLY A 126 -0.50 21.00 3.69
N VAL A 127 -1.48 20.63 4.53
CA VAL A 127 -1.53 21.04 5.94
C VAL A 127 -0.35 20.51 6.73
N GLY A 128 0.05 19.25 6.51
CA GLY A 128 1.22 18.65 7.16
C GLY A 128 2.53 19.35 6.82
N VAL A 129 2.73 19.73 5.57
CA VAL A 129 3.91 20.48 5.13
C VAL A 129 3.93 21.88 5.74
N ILE A 130 2.80 22.59 5.75
CA ILE A 130 2.68 23.93 6.37
C ILE A 130 2.98 23.84 7.86
N ALA A 131 2.41 22.85 8.57
CA ALA A 131 2.66 22.64 9.98
C ALA A 131 4.15 22.34 10.28
N ALA A 132 4.79 21.50 9.44
CA ALA A 132 6.21 21.20 9.56
C ALA A 132 7.09 22.43 9.35
N ILE A 133 6.82 23.24 8.34
CA ILE A 133 7.56 24.49 8.06
C ILE A 133 7.37 25.46 9.25
N THR A 134 6.15 25.63 9.72
CA THR A 134 5.85 26.51 10.87
C THR A 134 6.59 26.07 12.11
N TYR A 135 6.59 24.76 12.41
CA TYR A 135 7.34 24.21 13.54
C TYR A 135 8.86 24.43 13.39
N PHE A 136 9.40 24.23 12.21
CA PHE A 136 10.82 24.47 11.92
C PHE A 136 11.22 25.94 12.11
N VAL A 137 10.42 26.85 11.59
CA VAL A 137 10.63 28.30 11.78
C VAL A 137 10.57 28.68 13.25
N TYR A 138 9.59 28.17 13.97
CA TYR A 138 9.45 28.43 15.40
C TYR A 138 10.64 27.89 16.21
N ALA A 139 11.05 26.63 15.98
CA ALA A 139 12.19 26.01 16.63
C ALA A 139 13.50 26.75 16.32
N PHE A 140 13.71 27.15 15.06
CA PHE A 140 14.88 27.93 14.65
C PHE A 140 14.94 29.30 15.34
N THR A 141 13.79 30.00 15.38
CA THR A 141 13.70 31.31 16.06
C THR A 141 14.00 31.18 17.56
N PHE A 142 13.50 30.12 18.19
CA PHE A 142 13.75 29.87 19.63
C PHE A 142 15.23 29.57 19.92
N ILE A 143 15.88 28.78 19.05
CA ILE A 143 17.31 28.46 19.17
C ILE A 143 18.16 29.74 19.01
N VAL A 144 17.86 30.55 17.98
CA VAL A 144 18.59 31.81 17.74
C VAL A 144 18.38 32.81 18.88
N ALA A 145 17.14 32.98 19.36
CA ALA A 145 16.85 33.86 20.47
C ALA A 145 17.55 33.41 21.77
N GLY A 146 17.60 32.09 22.03
CA GLY A 146 18.28 31.54 23.22
C GLY A 146 19.81 31.57 23.13
N SER A 147 20.39 31.73 21.91
CA SER A 147 21.84 31.88 21.75
C SER A 147 22.35 33.33 21.87
N VAL A 148 21.45 34.31 21.90
CA VAL A 148 21.76 35.76 22.04
C VAL A 148 21.50 36.30 23.44
N ALA A 149 20.82 35.52 24.28
CA ALA A 149 20.56 35.84 25.70
C ALA A 149 21.60 35.20 26.62
#